data_b540800db0049b9484fa9f4ab07e82e1
#
_entry.id   b540800db0049b9484fa9f4ab07e82e1
#
_cell.length_a   1.000
_cell.length_b   1.000
_cell.length_c   1.000
_cell.angle_alpha   90.00
_cell.angle_beta   90.00
_cell.angle_gamma   90.00
#
_symmetry.space_group_name_H-M   'P 1'
#
loop_
_entity.id
_entity.type
_entity.pdbx_description
1 polymer ?
#
loop_
_entity_poly.entity_id
_entity_poly.type
_entity_poly.pdbx_seq_one_letter_code
_entity_poly.pdbx_strand_id
1 'polypeptide(L)'
;MILPLKRYAQFSGRSRPKEYWLFVLFCILVGFVATVADYLLGYGAATRTVSDVPGTYWASVQYVGGGPVLLIWFLATVIPGFAVTVRRLHDSDHSGWWLLIGLVPFVGGIVIFVFTIIGGTRGPNRFGPDPLDASA
;
A
#
# COMPACT_ATOMS: atom_id res chain seq x y z
N MET A 1 13.52 -4.76 -2.07
CA MET A 1 12.09 -5.05 -1.90
C MET A 1 11.67 -5.23 -0.43
N ILE A 2 12.43 -5.95 0.39
CA ILE A 2 12.07 -6.29 1.80
C ILE A 2 12.62 -5.31 2.85
N LEU A 3 13.31 -4.24 2.47
CA LEU A 3 13.89 -3.27 3.40
C LEU A 3 12.86 -2.60 4.32
N PRO A 4 11.68 -2.20 3.84
CA PRO A 4 10.60 -1.68 4.71
C PRO A 4 10.09 -2.69 5.73
N LEU A 5 10.10 -3.99 5.42
CA LEU A 5 9.75 -5.02 6.40
C LEU A 5 10.82 -5.17 7.49
N LYS A 6 12.11 -5.01 7.15
CA LYS A 6 13.19 -4.99 8.15
C LYS A 6 13.11 -3.75 9.05
N ARG A 7 12.57 -2.65 8.55
CA ARG A 7 12.34 -1.39 9.25
C ARG A 7 10.85 -1.20 9.58
N TYR A 8 10.21 -2.25 10.09
CA TYR A 8 8.77 -2.46 10.17
C TYR A 8 7.98 -1.23 10.69
N ALA A 9 8.40 -0.64 11.81
CA ALA A 9 7.76 0.53 12.42
C ALA A 9 8.73 1.73 12.53
N GLN A 10 9.70 1.83 11.63
CA GLN A 10 10.63 2.95 11.61
C GLN A 10 10.05 4.09 10.78
N PHE A 11 9.47 5.09 11.45
CA PHE A 11 8.90 6.30 10.84
C PHE A 11 9.92 7.43 10.66
N SER A 12 11.09 7.34 11.31
CA SER A 12 12.17 8.32 11.21
C SER A 12 13.09 8.04 10.02
N GLY A 13 13.76 9.10 9.55
CA GLY A 13 14.66 9.03 8.41
C GLY A 13 13.98 9.26 7.07
N ARG A 14 14.73 9.02 5.99
CA ARG A 14 14.30 9.24 4.59
C ARG A 14 14.30 7.94 3.82
N SER A 15 13.45 7.82 2.81
CA SER A 15 13.35 6.66 1.92
C SER A 15 13.41 7.10 0.46
N ARG A 16 14.26 6.42 -0.34
CA ARG A 16 14.37 6.67 -1.78
C ARG A 16 13.09 6.29 -2.51
N PRO A 17 12.76 6.96 -3.65
CA PRO A 17 11.66 6.52 -4.51
C PRO A 17 11.75 5.04 -4.90
N LYS A 18 12.96 4.57 -5.22
CA LYS A 18 13.20 3.16 -5.57
C LYS A 18 12.83 2.19 -4.44
N GLU A 19 13.16 2.52 -3.19
CA GLU A 19 12.79 1.70 -2.02
C GLU A 19 11.28 1.62 -1.87
N TYR A 20 10.58 2.74 -1.98
CA TYR A 20 9.13 2.84 -1.91
C TYR A 20 8.45 2.00 -3.00
N TRP A 21 8.79 2.23 -4.26
CA TRP A 21 8.14 1.56 -5.39
C TRP A 21 8.44 0.06 -5.47
N LEU A 22 9.65 -0.36 -5.07
CA LEU A 22 9.98 -1.78 -4.96
C LEU A 22 9.17 -2.46 -3.84
N PHE A 23 8.87 -1.75 -2.76
CA PHE A 23 8.02 -2.27 -1.70
C PHE A 23 6.56 -2.35 -2.15
N VAL A 24 6.05 -1.34 -2.84
CA VAL A 24 4.70 -1.37 -3.43
C VAL A 24 4.56 -2.55 -4.39
N LEU A 25 5.52 -2.74 -5.30
CA LEU A 25 5.54 -3.88 -6.20
C LEU A 25 5.53 -5.21 -5.44
N PHE A 26 6.35 -5.34 -4.41
CA PHE A 26 6.39 -6.52 -3.55
C PHE A 26 5.03 -6.78 -2.90
N CYS A 27 4.37 -5.74 -2.36
CA CYS A 27 3.04 -5.87 -1.75
C CYS A 27 1.99 -6.32 -2.78
N ILE A 28 2.05 -5.81 -4.01
CA ILE A 28 1.14 -6.21 -5.09
C ILE A 28 1.34 -7.69 -5.44
N LEU A 29 2.60 -8.12 -5.65
CA LEU A 29 2.90 -9.50 -6.04
C LEU A 29 2.48 -10.51 -4.97
N VAL A 30 2.83 -10.24 -3.70
CA VAL A 30 2.45 -11.16 -2.60
C VAL A 30 0.94 -11.09 -2.33
N GLY A 31 0.34 -9.90 -2.43
CA GLY A 31 -1.12 -9.75 -2.33
C GLY A 31 -1.86 -10.53 -3.41
N PHE A 32 -1.34 -10.55 -4.64
CA PHE A 32 -1.88 -11.37 -5.72
C PHE A 32 -1.79 -12.86 -5.39
N VAL A 33 -0.62 -13.34 -4.91
CA VAL A 33 -0.45 -14.73 -4.49
C VAL A 33 -1.40 -15.08 -3.34
N ALA A 34 -1.57 -14.17 -2.36
CA ALA A 34 -2.49 -14.35 -1.24
C ALA A 34 -3.95 -14.46 -1.73
N THR A 35 -4.35 -13.65 -2.70
CA THR A 35 -5.69 -13.71 -3.31
C THR A 35 -5.91 -15.04 -4.03
N VAL A 36 -4.92 -15.51 -4.78
CA VAL A 36 -5.00 -16.82 -5.45
C VAL A 36 -5.08 -17.95 -4.41
N ALA A 37 -4.30 -17.88 -3.34
CA ALA A 37 -4.35 -18.86 -2.26
C ALA A 37 -5.73 -18.89 -1.60
N ASP A 38 -6.30 -17.74 -1.28
CA ASP A 38 -7.66 -17.64 -0.73
C ASP A 38 -8.71 -18.22 -1.68
N TYR A 39 -8.59 -17.96 -2.97
CA TYR A 39 -9.46 -18.53 -4.00
C TYR A 39 -9.37 -20.08 -4.03
N LEU A 40 -8.17 -20.65 -4.01
CA LEU A 40 -7.94 -22.10 -4.00
C LEU A 40 -8.43 -22.76 -2.70
N LEU A 41 -8.41 -22.03 -1.58
CA LEU A 41 -8.96 -22.48 -0.30
C LEU A 41 -10.48 -22.32 -0.20
N GLY A 42 -11.15 -21.82 -1.25
CA GLY A 42 -12.61 -21.67 -1.30
C GLY A 42 -13.15 -20.37 -0.71
N TYR A 43 -12.30 -19.42 -0.30
CA TYR A 43 -12.74 -18.12 0.25
C TYR A 43 -13.12 -17.09 -0.84
N GLY A 44 -12.88 -17.39 -2.11
CA GLY A 44 -13.16 -16.50 -3.24
C GLY A 44 -14.37 -16.90 -4.07
N ALA A 45 -15.29 -17.69 -3.53
CA ALA A 45 -16.46 -18.16 -4.28
C ALA A 45 -17.44 -17.01 -4.56
N ALA A 46 -17.66 -16.72 -5.86
CA ALA A 46 -18.76 -15.87 -6.27
C ALA A 46 -20.09 -16.60 -6.02
N THR A 47 -20.87 -16.15 -5.05
CA THR A 47 -22.23 -16.63 -4.86
C THR A 47 -23.14 -15.98 -5.90
N ARG A 48 -23.69 -16.79 -6.78
CA ARG A 48 -24.67 -16.36 -7.75
C ARG A 48 -26.06 -16.58 -7.15
N THR A 49 -26.71 -15.54 -6.69
CA THR A 49 -28.12 -15.59 -6.29
C THR A 49 -28.99 -15.25 -7.50
N VAL A 50 -29.82 -16.20 -7.89
CA VAL A 50 -30.87 -16.01 -8.90
C VAL A 50 -32.17 -15.82 -8.16
N SER A 51 -33.01 -14.84 -8.53
CA SER A 51 -34.34 -14.69 -7.93
C SER A 51 -35.28 -15.78 -8.47
N ASP A 52 -35.89 -16.54 -7.58
CA ASP A 52 -36.94 -17.54 -7.93
C ASP A 52 -38.33 -16.91 -8.04
N VAL A 53 -38.43 -15.57 -8.08
CA VAL A 53 -39.74 -14.89 -8.20
C VAL A 53 -40.13 -14.81 -9.67
N PRO A 54 -41.26 -15.42 -10.07
CA PRO A 54 -41.74 -15.36 -11.47
C PRO A 54 -41.90 -13.94 -11.97
N GLY A 55 -41.26 -13.62 -13.10
CA GLY A 55 -41.33 -12.29 -13.72
C GLY A 55 -40.22 -11.32 -13.34
N THR A 56 -39.33 -11.67 -12.43
CA THR A 56 -38.15 -10.83 -12.07
C THR A 56 -36.85 -11.55 -12.45
N TYR A 57 -36.15 -11.00 -13.45
CA TYR A 57 -34.84 -11.49 -13.88
C TYR A 57 -33.76 -10.54 -13.37
N TRP A 58 -33.26 -10.75 -12.14
CA TRP A 58 -32.04 -10.08 -11.68
C TRP A 58 -31.07 -11.15 -11.15
N ALA A 59 -29.82 -11.05 -11.58
CA ALA A 59 -28.72 -11.86 -11.07
C ALA A 59 -27.74 -10.94 -10.35
N SER A 60 -27.51 -11.14 -9.06
CA SER A 60 -26.44 -10.46 -8.35
C SER A 60 -25.26 -11.42 -8.18
N VAL A 61 -24.08 -10.97 -8.62
CA VAL A 61 -22.82 -11.65 -8.33
C VAL A 61 -22.20 -10.90 -7.14
N GLN A 62 -22.28 -11.50 -5.96
CA GLN A 62 -21.55 -10.96 -4.81
C GLN A 62 -20.14 -11.55 -4.82
N TYR A 63 -19.16 -10.67 -5.06
CA TYR A 63 -17.76 -10.97 -4.83
C TYR A 63 -17.47 -10.80 -3.33
N VAL A 64 -17.29 -11.86 -2.62
CA VAL A 64 -16.66 -11.82 -1.30
C VAL A 64 -15.16 -11.85 -1.56
N GLY A 65 -14.58 -10.67 -1.81
CA GLY A 65 -13.15 -10.53 -2.03
C GLY A 65 -12.40 -10.55 -0.70
N GLY A 66 -11.43 -11.44 -0.58
CA GLY A 66 -10.47 -11.49 0.51
C GLY A 66 -10.78 -12.53 1.57
N GLY A 67 -10.00 -13.62 1.56
CA GLY A 67 -9.97 -14.62 2.61
C GLY A 67 -8.97 -14.28 3.72
N PRO A 68 -8.76 -15.20 4.66
CA PRO A 68 -7.86 -14.98 5.80
C PRO A 68 -6.40 -14.76 5.41
N VAL A 69 -5.93 -15.33 4.30
CA VAL A 69 -4.54 -15.16 3.87
C VAL A 69 -4.28 -13.72 3.44
N LEU A 70 -5.18 -13.14 2.65
CA LEU A 70 -5.09 -11.74 2.23
C LEU A 70 -5.25 -10.79 3.41
N LEU A 71 -6.14 -11.10 4.36
CA LEU A 71 -6.32 -10.30 5.57
C LEU A 71 -5.04 -10.27 6.43
N ILE A 72 -4.44 -11.44 6.67
CA ILE A 72 -3.17 -11.54 7.41
C ILE A 72 -2.08 -10.75 6.69
N TRP A 73 -1.98 -10.90 5.37
CA TRP A 73 -1.03 -10.15 4.55
C TRP A 73 -1.24 -8.63 4.67
N PHE A 74 -2.49 -8.17 4.57
CA PHE A 74 -2.84 -6.75 4.74
C PHE A 74 -2.42 -6.23 6.11
N LEU A 75 -2.77 -6.93 7.19
CA LEU A 75 -2.40 -6.53 8.55
C LEU A 75 -0.88 -6.52 8.76
N ALA A 76 -0.15 -7.46 8.15
CA ALA A 76 1.31 -7.51 8.22
C ALA A 76 2.00 -6.36 7.46
N THR A 77 1.36 -5.80 6.44
CA THR A 77 1.97 -4.78 5.56
C THR A 77 1.48 -3.37 5.81
N VAL A 78 0.37 -3.18 6.53
CA VAL A 78 -0.20 -1.85 6.77
C VAL A 78 0.76 -0.94 7.54
N ILE A 79 1.40 -1.43 8.60
CA ILE A 79 2.35 -0.64 9.41
C ILE A 79 3.61 -0.28 8.59
N PRO A 80 4.34 -1.23 7.98
CA PRO A 80 5.50 -0.89 7.15
C PRO A 80 5.14 -0.06 5.92
N GLY A 81 3.90 -0.19 5.40
CA GLY A 81 3.38 0.67 4.34
C GLY A 81 3.27 2.13 4.78
N PHE A 82 2.69 2.39 5.95
CA PHE A 82 2.67 3.73 6.53
C PHE A 82 4.08 4.24 6.81
N ALA A 83 4.94 3.42 7.42
CA ALA A 83 6.31 3.82 7.75
C ALA A 83 7.14 4.22 6.53
N VAL A 84 7.07 3.45 5.43
CA VAL A 84 7.79 3.80 4.19
C VAL A 84 7.20 5.04 3.52
N THR A 85 5.88 5.23 3.57
CA THR A 85 5.21 6.43 3.01
C THR A 85 5.62 7.69 3.78
N VAL A 86 5.61 7.65 5.12
CA VAL A 86 6.09 8.76 5.95
C VAL A 86 7.55 9.10 5.64
N ARG A 87 8.43 8.09 5.57
CA ARG A 87 9.84 8.30 5.20
C ARG A 87 10.02 8.85 3.79
N ARG A 88 9.08 8.55 2.90
CA ARG A 88 9.07 9.11 1.55
C ARG A 88 8.65 10.59 1.55
N LEU A 89 7.68 10.97 2.37
CA LEU A 89 7.32 12.38 2.61
C LEU A 89 8.50 13.15 3.23
N HIS A 90 9.20 12.56 4.20
CA HIS A 90 10.41 13.13 4.78
C HIS A 90 11.53 13.35 3.75
N ASP A 91 11.63 12.50 2.74
CA ASP A 91 12.62 12.64 1.68
C ASP A 91 12.40 13.91 0.82
N SER A 92 11.14 14.31 0.66
CA SER A 92 10.75 15.58 0.00
C SER A 92 10.57 16.75 0.98
N ASP A 93 11.15 16.65 2.19
CA ASP A 93 11.07 17.64 3.28
C ASP A 93 9.66 17.95 3.77
N HIS A 94 8.72 17.03 3.62
CA HIS A 94 7.37 17.14 4.12
C HIS A 94 7.18 16.32 5.39
N SER A 95 6.41 16.87 6.35
CA SER A 95 6.06 16.16 7.58
C SER A 95 5.19 14.94 7.29
N GLY A 96 5.32 13.87 8.09
CA GLY A 96 4.45 12.70 8.03
C GLY A 96 2.95 13.00 8.18
N TRP A 97 2.59 14.14 8.77
CA TRP A 97 1.20 14.61 8.88
C TRP A 97 0.52 14.82 7.53
N TRP A 98 1.27 15.04 6.46
CA TRP A 98 0.75 15.09 5.11
C TRP A 98 0.08 13.78 4.66
N LEU A 99 0.32 12.68 5.37
CA LEU A 99 -0.39 11.43 5.13
C LEU A 99 -1.90 11.54 5.40
N LEU A 100 -2.30 12.42 6.32
CA LEU A 100 -3.72 12.67 6.62
C LEU A 100 -4.50 13.25 5.44
N ILE A 101 -3.82 13.88 4.48
CA ILE A 101 -4.48 14.34 3.25
C ILE A 101 -5.08 13.17 2.47
N GLY A 102 -4.54 11.96 2.65
CA GLY A 102 -5.08 10.74 2.06
C GLY A 102 -6.52 10.42 2.47
N LEU A 103 -7.01 11.03 3.58
CA LEU A 103 -8.41 10.94 3.99
C LEU A 103 -9.35 11.79 3.13
N VAL A 104 -8.82 12.72 2.34
CA VAL A 104 -9.63 13.52 1.40
C VAL A 104 -9.86 12.70 0.14
N PRO A 105 -11.13 12.34 -0.18
CA PRO A 105 -11.44 11.55 -1.36
C PRO A 105 -10.91 12.21 -2.64
N PHE A 106 -10.39 11.41 -3.56
CA PHE A 106 -9.82 11.79 -4.86
C PHE A 106 -8.54 12.64 -4.76
N VAL A 107 -8.56 13.76 -4.05
CA VAL A 107 -7.43 14.70 -3.95
C VAL A 107 -6.27 14.10 -3.15
N GLY A 108 -6.55 13.47 -2.02
CA GLY A 108 -5.53 12.95 -1.12
C GLY A 108 -4.64 11.89 -1.76
N GLY A 109 -5.25 10.95 -2.48
CA GLY A 109 -4.52 9.92 -3.22
C GLY A 109 -3.58 10.51 -4.28
N ILE A 110 -4.05 11.51 -5.03
CA ILE A 110 -3.26 12.19 -6.07
C ILE A 110 -2.07 12.91 -5.43
N VAL A 111 -2.29 13.66 -4.35
CA VAL A 111 -1.22 14.41 -3.66
C VAL A 111 -0.16 13.46 -3.11
N ILE A 112 -0.56 12.39 -2.42
CA ILE A 112 0.39 11.39 -1.91
C ILE A 112 1.15 10.74 -3.08
N PHE A 113 0.46 10.36 -4.14
CA PHE A 113 1.09 9.79 -5.34
C PHE A 113 2.14 10.71 -5.93
N VAL A 114 1.84 12.01 -6.08
CA VAL A 114 2.79 13.01 -6.56
C VAL A 114 4.04 13.06 -5.67
N PHE A 115 3.88 13.09 -4.33
CA PHE A 115 5.01 13.06 -3.40
C PHE A 115 5.84 11.76 -3.48
N THR A 116 5.25 10.65 -3.89
CA THR A 116 6.01 9.40 -4.05
C THR A 116 6.83 9.36 -5.34
N ILE A 117 6.49 10.15 -6.35
CA ILE A 117 7.19 10.22 -7.64
C ILE A 117 8.25 11.32 -7.66
N ILE A 118 7.95 12.51 -7.08
CA ILE A 118 8.87 13.64 -7.07
C ILE A 118 10.17 13.20 -6.40
N GLY A 119 11.32 13.57 -6.98
CA GLY A 119 12.63 13.32 -6.37
C GLY A 119 12.74 13.95 -4.98
N GLY A 120 13.50 13.31 -4.07
CA GLY A 120 13.79 13.86 -2.75
C GLY A 120 14.64 15.14 -2.83
N THR A 121 14.71 15.89 -1.73
CA THR A 121 15.62 17.04 -1.59
C THR A 121 17.07 16.57 -1.67
N ARG A 122 17.88 17.26 -2.46
CA ARG A 122 19.32 17.00 -2.54
C ARG A 122 20.01 17.47 -1.26
N GLY A 123 20.93 16.64 -0.76
CA GLY A 123 21.66 16.91 0.47
C GLY A 123 20.82 16.63 1.74
N PRO A 124 21.38 16.91 2.95
CA PRO A 124 20.71 16.68 4.21
C PRO A 124 19.52 17.64 4.38
N ASN A 125 18.42 17.13 4.98
CA ASN A 125 17.28 17.93 5.38
C ASN A 125 16.95 17.68 6.87
N ARG A 126 15.90 18.33 7.39
CA ARG A 126 15.50 18.21 8.82
C ARG A 126 15.19 16.77 9.28
N PHE A 127 15.00 15.83 8.36
CA PHE A 127 14.68 14.41 8.66
C PHE A 127 15.89 13.47 8.53
N GLY A 128 17.04 13.98 8.09
CA GLY A 128 18.27 13.21 8.03
C GLY A 128 19.12 13.45 6.78
N PRO A 129 20.24 12.70 6.66
CA PRO A 129 21.12 12.77 5.52
C PRO A 129 20.45 12.33 4.22
N ASP A 130 21.00 12.77 3.10
CA ASP A 130 20.52 12.33 1.78
C ASP A 130 20.73 10.81 1.65
N PRO A 131 19.66 10.05 1.39
CA PRO A 131 19.81 8.60 1.21
C PRO A 131 20.59 8.25 -0.07
N LEU A 132 20.85 9.21 -0.98
CA LEU A 132 21.70 9.00 -2.15
C LEU A 132 23.20 9.12 -1.79
N ASP A 133 23.56 10.00 -0.85
CA ASP A 133 24.94 10.16 -0.40
C ASP A 133 25.42 9.01 0.49
N ALA A 134 24.51 8.38 1.24
CA ALA A 134 24.80 7.25 2.11
C ALA A 134 25.13 5.93 1.38
N SER A 135 25.24 5.95 0.05
CA SER A 135 25.51 4.79 -0.81
C SER A 135 26.84 4.88 -1.57
N ALA A 136 27.64 5.90 -1.26
CA ALA A 136 29.00 6.01 -1.75
C ALA A 136 30.00 5.30 -0.82
#